data_4667a5a6ed20049acb32deebae67656c
#
_entry.id   4667a5a6ed20049acb32deebae67656c
#
_cell.length_a   1.000
_cell.length_b   1.000
_cell.length_c   1.000
_cell.angle_alpha   90.00
_cell.angle_beta   90.00
_cell.angle_gamma   90.00
#
_symmetry.space_group_name_H-M   'P 1'
#
loop_
_entity.id
_entity.type
_entity.pdbx_description
1 polymer ?
#
loop_
_entity_poly.entity_id
_entity_poly.type
_entity_poly.pdbx_seq_one_letter_code
_entity_poly.pdbx_strand_id
1 'polypeptide(L)'
;MIDVIGTDAGAPASLPTAQQQLIREAQWIAAPRRLQPALNAWLNRPKPFIDSDDPRLLVDALQDLDATAPGVVLASGDPLWFGIGRILGDRLGAARLRFHPAPTSLQLAFARIGRPWQDATWVSLHGREPQAFSNALQQRPTALAVLTDPNQGGAHSVRQMLAGSGLEASYELWLCENLGHPQERIQQIEPDDELPGDLQRLLIAVLIAKDPEPQDPKH
;
A
#
# COMPACT_ATOMS: atom_id res chain seq x y z
N MET A 1 -16.23 20.01 -3.30
CA MET A 1 -15.07 19.25 -3.79
C MET A 1 -14.37 18.64 -2.59
N ILE A 2 -14.09 17.36 -2.61
CA ILE A 2 -13.39 16.62 -1.55
C ILE A 2 -11.98 16.30 -2.06
N ASP A 3 -10.96 16.71 -1.32
CA ASP A 3 -9.58 16.36 -1.62
C ASP A 3 -9.21 15.06 -0.95
N VAL A 4 -8.85 14.04 -1.74
CA VAL A 4 -8.41 12.73 -1.24
C VAL A 4 -6.90 12.67 -1.35
N ILE A 5 -6.22 12.80 -0.22
CA ILE A 5 -4.78 12.97 -0.14
C ILE A 5 -4.12 11.69 0.35
N GLY A 6 -3.23 11.14 -0.47
CA GLY A 6 -2.35 10.05 -0.08
C GLY A 6 -1.34 10.52 0.97
N THR A 7 -1.05 9.65 1.93
CA THR A 7 -0.16 9.99 3.06
C THR A 7 0.92 8.94 3.26
N ASP A 8 2.06 9.37 3.75
CA ASP A 8 3.11 8.55 4.34
C ASP A 8 3.00 8.49 5.87
N ALA A 9 3.98 7.88 6.52
CA ALA A 9 4.03 7.74 7.97
C ALA A 9 4.29 9.08 8.72
N GLY A 10 4.83 10.09 8.05
CA GLY A 10 5.14 11.40 8.62
C GLY A 10 4.02 12.42 8.50
N ALA A 11 2.89 12.05 7.85
CA ALA A 11 1.77 12.95 7.65
C ALA A 11 1.15 13.43 8.99
N PRO A 12 0.66 14.69 9.05
CA PRO A 12 0.54 15.68 7.97
C PRO A 12 1.81 16.49 7.69
N ALA A 13 2.81 16.43 8.56
CA ALA A 13 3.99 17.31 8.48
C ALA A 13 4.87 17.05 7.23
N SER A 14 4.94 15.81 6.77
CA SER A 14 5.71 15.37 5.59
C SER A 14 5.06 15.72 4.25
N LEU A 15 3.78 16.07 4.26
CA LEU A 15 3.04 16.36 3.03
C LEU A 15 3.57 17.64 2.33
N PRO A 16 3.48 17.73 1.00
CA PRO A 16 3.74 18.97 0.27
C PRO A 16 2.93 20.15 0.79
N THR A 17 3.50 21.35 0.78
CA THR A 17 2.88 22.56 1.34
C THR A 17 1.47 22.82 0.79
N ALA A 18 1.25 22.56 -0.50
CA ALA A 18 -0.08 22.71 -1.10
C ALA A 18 -1.12 21.78 -0.46
N GLN A 19 -0.75 20.52 -0.19
CA GLN A 19 -1.65 19.56 0.48
C GLN A 19 -1.85 19.90 1.95
N GLN A 20 -0.79 20.36 2.64
CA GLN A 20 -0.92 20.89 4.00
C GLN A 20 -1.92 22.05 4.07
N GLN A 21 -1.92 22.93 3.06
CA GLN A 21 -2.85 24.06 3.00
C GLN A 21 -4.29 23.58 2.84
N LEU A 22 -4.55 22.58 1.98
CA LEU A 22 -5.89 21.98 1.85
C LEU A 22 -6.40 21.44 3.18
N ILE A 23 -5.54 20.77 3.97
CA ILE A 23 -5.92 20.27 5.31
C ILE A 23 -6.24 21.42 6.26
N ARG A 24 -5.48 22.53 6.21
CA ARG A 24 -5.73 23.71 7.06
C ARG A 24 -7.02 24.42 6.68
N GLU A 25 -7.39 24.46 5.41
CA GLU A 25 -8.59 25.14 4.90
C GLU A 25 -9.85 24.27 4.97
N ALA A 26 -9.71 22.95 5.07
CA ALA A 26 -10.82 22.02 5.18
C ALA A 26 -11.73 22.36 6.37
N GLN A 27 -13.02 22.21 6.19
CA GLN A 27 -14.00 22.36 7.28
C GLN A 27 -14.12 21.08 8.12
N TRP A 28 -13.79 19.93 7.52
CA TRP A 28 -13.75 18.62 8.18
C TRP A 28 -12.61 17.77 7.60
N ILE A 29 -12.14 16.80 8.39
CA ILE A 29 -11.07 15.87 8.00
C ILE A 29 -11.54 14.45 8.28
N ALA A 30 -11.52 13.62 7.26
CA ALA A 30 -11.65 12.18 7.40
C ALA A 30 -10.26 11.53 7.32
N ALA A 31 -9.92 10.67 8.26
CA ALA A 31 -8.63 9.99 8.29
C ALA A 31 -8.71 8.70 9.11
N PRO A 32 -7.77 7.75 8.91
CA PRO A 32 -7.60 6.64 9.84
C PRO A 32 -7.36 7.17 11.27
N ARG A 33 -8.00 6.54 12.25
CA ARG A 33 -7.95 6.95 13.67
C ARG A 33 -6.53 7.15 14.17
N ARG A 34 -5.59 6.37 13.70
CA ARG A 34 -4.16 6.48 14.06
C ARG A 34 -3.53 7.83 13.71
N LEU A 35 -4.06 8.57 12.73
CA LEU A 35 -3.57 9.91 12.35
C LEU A 35 -4.16 11.04 13.19
N GLN A 36 -5.23 10.80 13.93
CA GLN A 36 -5.91 11.84 14.72
C GLN A 36 -5.00 12.56 15.72
N PRO A 37 -4.14 11.87 16.51
CA PRO A 37 -3.23 12.55 17.43
C PRO A 37 -2.25 13.48 16.72
N ALA A 38 -1.65 13.03 15.60
CA ALA A 38 -0.72 13.83 14.81
C ALA A 38 -1.41 15.05 14.18
N LEU A 39 -2.63 14.87 13.66
CA LEU A 39 -3.44 15.97 13.12
C LEU A 39 -3.77 17.00 14.22
N ASN A 40 -4.22 16.56 15.38
CA ASN A 40 -4.55 17.46 16.50
C ASN A 40 -3.34 18.24 17.00
N ALA A 41 -2.17 17.62 17.06
CA ALA A 41 -0.92 18.29 17.42
C ALA A 41 -0.44 19.28 16.37
N TRP A 42 -0.69 19.01 15.08
CA TRP A 42 -0.22 19.82 13.97
C TRP A 42 -1.17 20.97 13.61
N LEU A 43 -2.48 20.83 13.85
CA LEU A 43 -3.48 21.85 13.58
C LEU A 43 -3.51 22.87 14.73
N ASN A 44 -3.59 24.14 14.37
CA ASN A 44 -3.75 25.23 15.36
C ASN A 44 -5.12 25.20 16.08
N ARG A 45 -6.12 24.60 15.44
CA ARG A 45 -7.49 24.47 15.98
C ARG A 45 -8.02 23.07 15.60
N PRO A 46 -8.69 22.37 16.53
CA PRO A 46 -9.38 21.12 16.21
C PRO A 46 -10.41 21.32 15.10
N LYS A 47 -10.57 20.29 14.28
CA LYS A 47 -11.59 20.23 13.22
C LYS A 47 -12.51 19.02 13.47
N PRO A 48 -13.75 19.06 12.95
CA PRO A 48 -14.57 17.87 12.88
C PRO A 48 -13.80 16.72 12.24
N PHE A 49 -13.73 15.60 12.95
CA PHE A 49 -12.97 14.41 12.54
C PHE A 49 -13.92 13.26 12.26
N ILE A 50 -13.74 12.63 11.11
CA ILE A 50 -14.46 11.43 10.68
C ILE A 50 -13.46 10.28 10.62
N ASP A 51 -13.75 9.20 11.33
CA ASP A 51 -12.95 7.99 11.29
C ASP A 51 -13.13 7.27 9.95
N SER A 52 -12.03 6.97 9.26
CA SER A 52 -12.03 6.30 7.96
C SER A 52 -11.56 4.84 8.03
N ASP A 53 -11.40 4.26 9.21
CA ASP A 53 -10.99 2.87 9.37
C ASP A 53 -12.04 1.89 8.83
N ASP A 54 -13.33 2.26 8.87
CA ASP A 54 -14.40 1.56 8.16
C ASP A 54 -14.84 2.36 6.92
N PRO A 55 -14.54 1.87 5.71
CA PRO A 55 -14.89 2.56 4.46
C PRO A 55 -16.39 2.75 4.25
N ARG A 56 -17.25 1.89 4.81
CA ARG A 56 -18.71 1.99 4.66
C ARG A 56 -19.25 3.13 5.51
N LEU A 57 -18.84 3.16 6.78
CA LEU A 57 -19.23 4.23 7.70
C LEU A 57 -18.71 5.59 7.23
N LEU A 58 -17.49 5.61 6.66
CA LEU A 58 -16.95 6.83 6.05
C LEU A 58 -17.86 7.34 4.92
N VAL A 59 -18.23 6.47 3.99
CA VAL A 59 -19.07 6.86 2.84
C VAL A 59 -20.43 7.40 3.30
N ASP A 60 -21.06 6.72 4.24
CA ASP A 60 -22.36 7.14 4.78
C ASP A 60 -22.22 8.53 5.43
N ALA A 61 -21.19 8.74 6.25
CA ALA A 61 -20.91 10.05 6.85
C ALA A 61 -20.66 11.16 5.82
N LEU A 62 -19.96 10.85 4.71
CA LEU A 62 -19.66 11.82 3.66
C LEU A 62 -20.88 12.15 2.76
N GLN A 63 -21.85 11.24 2.66
CA GLN A 63 -23.08 11.50 1.93
C GLN A 63 -23.98 12.50 2.65
N ASP A 64 -23.96 12.49 3.98
CA ASP A 64 -24.75 13.38 4.84
C ASP A 64 -24.14 14.80 4.97
N LEU A 65 -22.90 14.99 4.53
CA LEU A 65 -22.25 16.29 4.60
C LEU A 65 -22.69 17.24 3.47
N ASP A 66 -22.70 18.53 3.76
CA ASP A 66 -22.91 19.57 2.76
C ASP A 66 -21.91 19.41 1.62
N ALA A 67 -22.44 19.18 0.40
CA ALA A 67 -21.64 19.00 -0.80
C ALA A 67 -20.78 20.22 -1.16
N THR A 68 -21.10 21.39 -0.62
CA THR A 68 -20.34 22.66 -0.84
C THR A 68 -19.22 22.85 0.18
N ALA A 69 -19.28 22.17 1.33
CA ALA A 69 -18.26 22.27 2.37
C ALA A 69 -16.93 21.65 1.90
N PRO A 70 -15.81 22.39 1.87
CA PRO A 70 -14.52 21.81 1.53
C PRO A 70 -14.06 20.83 2.61
N GLY A 71 -13.67 19.65 2.20
CA GLY A 71 -13.22 18.61 3.11
C GLY A 71 -12.06 17.79 2.56
N VAL A 72 -11.34 17.13 3.44
CA VAL A 72 -10.19 16.32 3.11
C VAL A 72 -10.37 14.89 3.64
N VAL A 73 -10.06 13.92 2.78
CA VAL A 73 -9.90 12.51 3.18
C VAL A 73 -8.43 12.15 3.08
N LEU A 74 -7.82 11.72 4.18
CA LEU A 74 -6.45 11.22 4.20
C LEU A 74 -6.46 9.70 4.06
N ALA A 75 -5.66 9.20 3.14
CA ALA A 75 -5.53 7.78 2.85
C ALA A 75 -4.07 7.33 2.96
N SER A 76 -3.82 6.12 3.46
CA SER A 76 -2.46 5.56 3.49
C SER A 76 -1.97 5.23 2.09
N GLY A 77 -0.78 5.69 1.72
CA GLY A 77 -0.24 5.52 0.37
C GLY A 77 -1.07 6.22 -0.71
N ASP A 78 -1.09 5.68 -1.91
CA ASP A 78 -1.91 6.21 -3.00
C ASP A 78 -3.38 5.81 -2.82
N PRO A 79 -4.33 6.77 -2.76
CA PRO A 79 -5.74 6.47 -2.56
C PRO A 79 -6.37 5.65 -3.68
N LEU A 80 -5.80 5.63 -4.87
CA LEU A 80 -6.31 4.90 -6.03
C LEU A 80 -5.67 3.52 -6.22
N TRP A 81 -4.58 3.22 -5.48
CA TRP A 81 -3.91 1.92 -5.57
C TRP A 81 -4.31 1.01 -4.40
N PHE A 82 -5.28 0.12 -4.62
CA PHE A 82 -5.90 -0.73 -3.59
C PHE A 82 -6.42 0.04 -2.36
N GLY A 83 -6.67 1.34 -2.52
CA GLY A 83 -7.09 2.26 -1.48
C GLY A 83 -8.58 2.60 -1.50
N ILE A 84 -8.94 3.54 -0.65
CA ILE A 84 -10.31 4.03 -0.44
C ILE A 84 -10.89 4.72 -1.68
N GLY A 85 -10.04 5.19 -2.61
CA GLY A 85 -10.44 6.04 -3.73
C GLY A 85 -11.48 5.40 -4.65
N ARG A 86 -11.40 4.06 -4.87
CA ARG A 86 -12.41 3.36 -5.66
C ARG A 86 -13.79 3.43 -5.02
N ILE A 87 -13.87 3.14 -3.71
CA ILE A 87 -15.14 3.16 -2.97
C ILE A 87 -15.74 4.56 -2.97
N LEU A 88 -14.90 5.59 -2.75
CA LEU A 88 -15.34 6.98 -2.81
C LEU A 88 -15.84 7.35 -4.22
N GLY A 89 -15.11 6.97 -5.27
CA GLY A 89 -15.50 7.21 -6.66
C GLY A 89 -16.85 6.60 -7.03
N ASP A 90 -17.04 5.33 -6.64
CA ASP A 90 -18.26 4.58 -6.92
C ASP A 90 -19.49 5.17 -6.19
N ARG A 91 -19.31 5.70 -4.98
CA ARG A 91 -20.41 6.15 -4.12
C ARG A 91 -20.70 7.65 -4.19
N LEU A 92 -19.67 8.48 -4.35
CA LEU A 92 -19.80 9.94 -4.35
C LEU A 92 -19.75 10.55 -5.76
N GLY A 93 -19.24 9.78 -6.74
CA GLY A 93 -18.99 10.24 -8.10
C GLY A 93 -17.67 10.99 -8.25
N ALA A 94 -16.94 10.70 -9.33
CA ALA A 94 -15.60 11.25 -9.59
C ALA A 94 -15.58 12.79 -9.66
N ALA A 95 -16.67 13.42 -10.10
CA ALA A 95 -16.77 14.88 -10.19
C ALA A 95 -16.72 15.62 -8.84
N ARG A 96 -16.95 14.91 -7.73
CA ARG A 96 -16.87 15.46 -6.36
C ARG A 96 -15.49 15.30 -5.72
N LEU A 97 -14.59 14.56 -6.37
CA LEU A 97 -13.32 14.12 -5.78
C LEU A 97 -12.13 14.69 -6.55
N ARG A 98 -11.08 15.07 -5.84
CA ARG A 98 -9.77 15.39 -6.39
C ARG A 98 -8.71 14.56 -5.67
N PHE A 99 -8.02 13.70 -6.42
CA PHE A 99 -7.02 12.80 -5.87
C PHE A 99 -5.63 13.39 -5.90
N HIS A 100 -4.91 13.26 -4.80
CA HIS A 100 -3.50 13.65 -4.64
C HIS A 100 -2.73 12.37 -4.31
N PRO A 101 -1.94 11.81 -5.25
CA PRO A 101 -1.23 10.57 -5.05
C PRO A 101 -0.10 10.71 -4.02
N ALA A 102 0.25 9.61 -3.39
CA ALA A 102 1.48 9.43 -2.64
C ALA A 102 2.17 8.12 -3.09
N PRO A 103 3.46 7.90 -2.78
CA PRO A 103 4.12 6.65 -3.10
C PRO A 103 3.37 5.45 -2.51
N THR A 104 3.13 4.44 -3.35
CA THR A 104 2.55 3.18 -2.92
C THR A 104 3.58 2.31 -2.20
N SER A 105 3.12 1.32 -1.42
CA SER A 105 4.03 0.34 -0.83
C SER A 105 4.82 -0.46 -1.89
N LEU A 106 4.25 -0.67 -3.08
CA LEU A 106 4.97 -1.25 -4.22
C LEU A 106 6.16 -0.38 -4.62
N GLN A 107 5.93 0.91 -4.88
CA GLN A 107 6.99 1.84 -5.27
C GLN A 107 8.08 1.94 -4.20
N LEU A 108 7.68 1.99 -2.92
CA LEU A 108 8.64 2.01 -1.81
C LEU A 108 9.44 0.71 -1.75
N ALA A 109 8.82 -0.47 -1.89
CA ALA A 109 9.51 -1.75 -1.89
C ALA A 109 10.58 -1.80 -2.99
N PHE A 110 10.21 -1.48 -4.22
CA PHE A 110 11.17 -1.48 -5.34
C PHE A 110 12.28 -0.44 -5.19
N ALA A 111 11.97 0.74 -4.63
CA ALA A 111 12.98 1.75 -4.33
C ALA A 111 13.99 1.27 -3.27
N ARG A 112 13.55 0.48 -2.26
CA ARG A 112 14.44 -0.09 -1.23
C ARG A 112 15.27 -1.25 -1.76
N ILE A 113 14.68 -2.09 -2.63
CA ILE A 113 15.39 -3.20 -3.29
C ILE A 113 16.36 -2.67 -4.36
N GLY A 114 16.17 -1.44 -4.85
CA GLY A 114 17.00 -0.85 -5.90
C GLY A 114 16.69 -1.43 -7.30
N ARG A 115 15.44 -1.78 -7.56
CA ARG A 115 14.98 -2.35 -8.86
C ARG A 115 13.92 -1.46 -9.51
N PRO A 116 13.90 -1.34 -10.84
CA PRO A 116 12.79 -0.72 -11.57
C PRO A 116 11.49 -1.51 -11.36
N TRP A 117 10.36 -0.80 -11.34
CA TRP A 117 9.04 -1.41 -11.11
C TRP A 117 8.09 -1.29 -12.32
N GLN A 118 8.50 -0.62 -13.41
CA GLN A 118 7.64 -0.41 -14.58
C GLN A 118 7.17 -1.72 -15.22
N ASP A 119 8.00 -2.77 -15.19
CA ASP A 119 7.69 -4.08 -15.77
C ASP A 119 7.23 -5.10 -14.72
N ALA A 120 6.99 -4.64 -13.48
CA ALA A 120 6.55 -5.50 -12.41
C ALA A 120 5.07 -5.84 -12.54
N THR A 121 4.75 -7.10 -12.31
CA THR A 121 3.38 -7.54 -12.04
C THR A 121 3.08 -7.37 -10.56
N TRP A 122 1.83 -7.12 -10.20
CA TRP A 122 1.40 -7.06 -8.81
C TRP A 122 0.08 -7.78 -8.58
N VAL A 123 -0.03 -8.38 -7.41
CA VAL A 123 -1.26 -9.01 -6.93
C VAL A 123 -1.54 -8.58 -5.51
N SER A 124 -2.81 -8.57 -5.14
CA SER A 124 -3.23 -8.39 -3.75
C SER A 124 -3.91 -9.67 -3.28
N LEU A 125 -3.43 -10.21 -2.19
CA LEU A 125 -4.06 -11.33 -1.49
C LEU A 125 -5.03 -10.85 -0.41
N HIS A 126 -5.02 -9.55 -0.11
CA HIS A 126 -5.89 -8.98 0.92
C HIS A 126 -7.37 -9.11 0.55
N GLY A 127 -8.08 -9.99 1.27
CA GLY A 127 -9.49 -10.29 1.00
C GLY A 127 -9.76 -10.91 -0.38
N ARG A 128 -8.78 -11.58 -0.99
CA ARG A 128 -8.86 -12.16 -2.33
C ARG A 128 -8.35 -13.60 -2.37
N GLU A 129 -8.79 -14.33 -3.42
CA GLU A 129 -8.38 -15.71 -3.63
C GLU A 129 -6.89 -15.84 -3.97
N PRO A 130 -6.21 -16.88 -3.43
CA PRO A 130 -4.80 -17.18 -3.72
C PRO A 130 -4.52 -17.47 -5.20
N GLN A 131 -5.54 -17.81 -5.98
CA GLN A 131 -5.43 -18.11 -7.41
C GLN A 131 -4.81 -16.96 -8.22
N ALA A 132 -5.02 -15.71 -7.81
CA ALA A 132 -4.44 -14.56 -8.48
C ALA A 132 -2.90 -14.59 -8.45
N PHE A 133 -2.30 -15.03 -7.34
CA PHE A 133 -0.85 -15.20 -7.23
C PHE A 133 -0.35 -16.31 -8.18
N SER A 134 -1.00 -17.49 -8.13
CA SER A 134 -0.60 -18.62 -8.98
C SER A 134 -0.68 -18.27 -10.46
N ASN A 135 -1.74 -17.59 -10.88
CA ASN A 135 -1.90 -17.14 -12.27
C ASN A 135 -0.82 -16.14 -12.68
N ALA A 136 -0.48 -15.18 -11.80
CA ALA A 136 0.58 -14.22 -12.07
C ALA A 136 1.95 -14.90 -12.16
N LEU A 137 2.25 -15.82 -11.25
CA LEU A 137 3.53 -16.53 -11.21
C LEU A 137 3.73 -17.46 -12.44
N GLN A 138 2.64 -18.07 -12.97
CA GLN A 138 2.68 -18.88 -14.19
C GLN A 138 3.14 -18.09 -15.43
N GLN A 139 2.92 -16.77 -15.46
CA GLN A 139 3.40 -15.89 -16.53
C GLN A 139 4.92 -15.63 -16.43
N ARG A 140 5.58 -16.12 -15.40
CA ARG A 140 7.02 -15.94 -15.12
C ARG A 140 7.47 -14.48 -15.25
N PRO A 141 6.84 -13.55 -14.51
CA PRO A 141 7.20 -12.14 -14.60
C PRO A 141 8.63 -11.91 -14.09
N THR A 142 9.31 -10.91 -14.62
CA THR A 142 10.63 -10.49 -14.13
C THR A 142 10.60 -9.99 -12.68
N ALA A 143 9.46 -9.45 -12.28
CA ALA A 143 9.19 -9.07 -10.88
C ALA A 143 7.70 -9.24 -10.57
N LEU A 144 7.39 -9.77 -9.38
CA LEU A 144 6.02 -9.92 -8.88
C LEU A 144 5.94 -9.39 -7.45
N ALA A 145 5.18 -8.31 -7.27
CA ALA A 145 4.91 -7.77 -5.94
C ALA A 145 3.56 -8.27 -5.42
N VAL A 146 3.53 -8.65 -4.15
CA VAL A 146 2.40 -9.29 -3.50
C VAL A 146 2.02 -8.52 -2.23
N LEU A 147 0.85 -7.87 -2.23
CA LEU A 147 0.28 -7.36 -0.99
C LEU A 147 -0.25 -8.55 -0.20
N THR A 148 0.41 -8.86 0.89
CA THR A 148 0.06 -10.03 1.70
C THR A 148 -1.17 -9.75 2.58
N ASP A 149 -1.89 -10.81 2.94
CA ASP A 149 -2.96 -10.73 3.93
C ASP A 149 -2.53 -11.46 5.21
N PRO A 150 -2.30 -10.74 6.33
CA PRO A 150 -1.90 -11.37 7.58
C PRO A 150 -2.95 -12.35 8.12
N ASN A 151 -4.22 -12.21 7.74
CA ASN A 151 -5.29 -13.13 8.14
C ASN A 151 -5.31 -14.43 7.29
N GLN A 152 -4.58 -14.45 6.18
CA GLN A 152 -4.44 -15.59 5.28
C GLN A 152 -3.00 -16.13 5.23
N GLY A 153 -2.28 -16.06 6.34
CA GLY A 153 -0.93 -16.57 6.48
C GLY A 153 0.19 -15.64 6.01
N GLY A 154 -0.13 -14.45 5.48
CA GLY A 154 0.88 -13.42 5.17
C GLY A 154 1.99 -13.90 4.25
N ALA A 155 3.25 -13.65 4.64
CA ALA A 155 4.44 -14.08 3.90
C ALA A 155 4.60 -15.61 3.82
N HIS A 156 4.13 -16.34 4.83
CA HIS A 156 4.17 -17.82 4.83
C HIS A 156 3.37 -18.38 3.65
N SER A 157 2.18 -17.85 3.39
CA SER A 157 1.36 -18.27 2.23
C SER A 157 2.07 -17.98 0.91
N VAL A 158 2.71 -16.81 0.76
CA VAL A 158 3.47 -16.48 -0.46
C VAL A 158 4.61 -17.47 -0.67
N ARG A 159 5.39 -17.76 0.37
CA ARG A 159 6.48 -18.73 0.31
C ARG A 159 5.99 -20.14 -0.03
N GLN A 160 4.92 -20.58 0.63
CA GLN A 160 4.33 -21.90 0.36
C GLN A 160 3.83 -22.05 -1.08
N MET A 161 3.18 -21.00 -1.61
CA MET A 161 2.71 -21.00 -2.99
C MET A 161 3.88 -20.97 -3.99
N LEU A 162 4.96 -20.22 -3.68
CA LEU A 162 6.17 -20.21 -4.50
C LEU A 162 6.83 -21.60 -4.54
N ALA A 163 7.06 -22.22 -3.38
CA ALA A 163 7.60 -23.57 -3.30
C ALA A 163 6.72 -24.61 -4.03
N GLY A 164 5.41 -24.55 -3.84
CA GLY A 164 4.45 -25.42 -4.51
C GLY A 164 4.39 -25.25 -6.03
N SER A 165 4.87 -24.11 -6.57
CA SER A 165 4.95 -23.88 -8.01
C SER A 165 6.19 -24.50 -8.67
N GLY A 166 7.19 -24.95 -7.89
CA GLY A 166 8.48 -25.41 -8.39
C GLY A 166 9.39 -24.29 -8.93
N LEU A 167 9.08 -23.02 -8.65
CA LEU A 167 9.83 -21.86 -9.14
C LEU A 167 10.68 -21.20 -8.05
N GLU A 168 10.79 -21.80 -6.87
CA GLU A 168 11.52 -21.23 -5.73
C GLU A 168 12.99 -20.89 -6.07
N ALA A 169 13.66 -21.78 -6.80
CA ALA A 169 15.04 -21.55 -7.24
C ALA A 169 15.18 -20.44 -8.30
N SER A 170 14.07 -20.07 -8.97
CA SER A 170 14.06 -19.09 -10.07
C SER A 170 13.84 -17.66 -9.62
N TYR A 171 13.49 -17.45 -8.34
CA TYR A 171 13.18 -16.12 -7.80
C TYR A 171 13.95 -15.85 -6.51
N GLU A 172 14.32 -14.58 -6.33
CA GLU A 172 14.67 -14.03 -5.02
C GLU A 172 13.37 -13.62 -4.32
N LEU A 173 13.22 -13.96 -3.05
CA LEU A 173 12.10 -13.52 -2.23
C LEU A 173 12.55 -12.38 -1.31
N TRP A 174 11.91 -11.24 -1.42
CA TRP A 174 12.12 -10.09 -0.55
C TRP A 174 10.88 -9.83 0.31
N LEU A 175 11.09 -9.59 1.61
CA LEU A 175 10.05 -9.15 2.53
C LEU A 175 10.29 -7.70 2.90
N CYS A 176 9.29 -6.85 2.65
CA CYS A 176 9.35 -5.42 2.89
C CYS A 176 8.25 -5.04 3.88
N GLU A 177 8.63 -4.66 5.09
CA GLU A 177 7.74 -4.43 6.22
C GLU A 177 7.73 -2.97 6.63
N ASN A 178 6.58 -2.47 7.03
CA ASN A 178 6.39 -1.11 7.57
C ASN A 178 7.04 -0.02 6.71
N LEU A 179 6.95 -0.16 5.38
CA LEU A 179 7.57 0.74 4.44
C LEU A 179 7.23 2.21 4.71
N GLY A 180 8.26 3.05 4.80
CA GLY A 180 8.14 4.47 5.16
C GLY A 180 7.95 4.74 6.65
N HIS A 181 7.84 3.73 7.51
CA HIS A 181 7.74 3.87 8.96
C HIS A 181 9.10 3.76 9.65
N PRO A 182 9.26 4.25 10.90
CA PRO A 182 10.52 4.08 11.65
C PRO A 182 10.94 2.62 11.85
N GLN A 183 10.00 1.68 11.82
CA GLN A 183 10.23 0.24 11.94
C GLN A 183 10.34 -0.46 10.57
N GLU A 184 10.70 0.30 9.52
CA GLU A 184 10.91 -0.27 8.18
C GLU A 184 11.98 -1.36 8.24
N ARG A 185 11.67 -2.52 7.64
CA ARG A 185 12.59 -3.67 7.54
C ARG A 185 12.50 -4.27 6.14
N ILE A 186 13.66 -4.45 5.52
CA ILE A 186 13.78 -5.06 4.19
C ILE A 186 14.72 -6.25 4.33
N GLN A 187 14.27 -7.42 3.93
CA GLN A 187 15.04 -8.65 4.01
C GLN A 187 14.88 -9.48 2.75
N GLN A 188 15.99 -9.94 2.21
CA GLN A 188 15.99 -11.06 1.26
C GLN A 188 15.94 -12.36 2.06
N ILE A 189 15.12 -13.29 1.61
CA ILE A 189 14.94 -14.60 2.25
C ILE A 189 15.46 -15.65 1.29
N GLU A 190 16.46 -16.39 1.73
CA GLU A 190 16.97 -17.52 0.95
C GLU A 190 16.00 -18.72 1.03
N PRO A 191 16.03 -19.65 0.06
CA PRO A 191 15.11 -20.80 0.04
C PRO A 191 15.12 -21.65 1.31
N ASP A 192 16.31 -21.83 1.91
CA ASP A 192 16.52 -22.64 3.11
C ASP A 192 16.33 -21.88 4.43
N ASP A 193 16.19 -20.57 4.39
CA ASP A 193 16.01 -19.76 5.60
C ASP A 193 14.61 -19.93 6.19
N GLU A 194 14.50 -19.88 7.51
CA GLU A 194 13.20 -19.74 8.17
C GLU A 194 12.70 -18.30 8.04
N LEU A 195 11.38 -18.14 7.86
CA LEU A 195 10.79 -16.80 7.90
C LEU A 195 10.90 -16.23 9.32
N PRO A 196 11.14 -14.90 9.46
CA PRO A 196 11.16 -14.26 10.78
C PRO A 196 9.87 -14.51 11.56
N GLY A 197 9.99 -14.91 12.83
CA GLY A 197 8.84 -15.19 13.69
C GLY A 197 8.08 -13.93 14.13
N ASP A 198 8.66 -12.73 13.91
CA ASP A 198 8.14 -11.43 14.32
C ASP A 198 7.61 -10.58 13.14
N LEU A 199 7.19 -11.23 12.06
CA LEU A 199 6.69 -10.56 10.86
C LEU A 199 5.54 -9.59 11.17
N GLN A 200 5.65 -8.40 10.59
CA GLN A 200 4.69 -7.33 10.79
C GLN A 200 3.46 -7.48 9.88
N ARG A 201 2.35 -6.85 10.28
CA ARG A 201 1.09 -6.90 9.51
C ARG A 201 1.16 -6.13 8.18
N LEU A 202 1.91 -5.02 8.16
CA LEU A 202 2.10 -4.20 6.96
C LEU A 202 3.29 -4.74 6.17
N LEU A 203 3.04 -5.76 5.35
CA LEU A 203 4.07 -6.47 4.61
C LEU A 203 3.70 -6.60 3.14
N ILE A 204 4.66 -6.29 2.28
CA ILE A 204 4.65 -6.62 0.86
C ILE A 204 5.80 -7.60 0.57
N ALA A 205 5.49 -8.71 -0.08
CA ALA A 205 6.49 -9.63 -0.59
C ALA A 205 6.81 -9.29 -2.05
N VAL A 206 8.09 -9.33 -2.42
CA VAL A 206 8.51 -9.08 -3.80
C VAL A 206 9.35 -10.26 -4.26
N LEU A 207 8.95 -10.85 -5.38
CA LEU A 207 9.69 -11.88 -6.09
C LEU A 207 10.43 -11.21 -7.25
N ILE A 208 11.74 -11.38 -7.32
CA ILE A 208 12.58 -10.90 -8.44
C ILE A 208 13.14 -12.13 -9.14
N ALA A 209 12.89 -12.25 -10.45
CA ALA A 209 13.48 -13.33 -11.23
C ALA A 209 15.01 -13.24 -11.18
N LYS A 210 15.65 -14.36 -10.86
CA LYS A 210 17.10 -14.47 -10.95
C LYS A 210 17.49 -14.43 -12.43
N ASP A 211 18.51 -13.67 -12.77
CA ASP A 211 19.09 -13.74 -14.10
C ASP A 211 19.52 -15.19 -14.36
N PRO A 212 19.25 -15.75 -15.56
CA PRO A 212 19.81 -17.05 -15.89
C PRO A 212 21.33 -16.97 -15.73
N GLU A 213 21.92 -17.89 -14.97
CA GLU A 213 23.38 -17.97 -14.85
C GLU A 213 23.99 -17.82 -16.24
N PRO A 214 25.02 -16.96 -16.43
CA PRO A 214 25.66 -16.84 -17.70
C PRO A 214 26.11 -18.24 -18.10
N GLN A 215 25.52 -18.75 -19.17
CA GLN A 215 25.96 -20.03 -19.73
C GLN A 215 27.43 -19.84 -20.08
N ASP A 216 28.29 -20.57 -19.39
CA ASP A 216 29.72 -20.63 -19.67
C ASP A 216 29.87 -20.88 -21.18
N PRO A 217 30.50 -19.98 -21.95
CA PRO A 217 30.65 -20.22 -23.38
C PRO A 217 31.55 -21.43 -23.56
N LYS A 218 30.94 -22.62 -23.60
CA LYS A 218 31.65 -23.84 -23.95
C LYS A 218 31.94 -23.84 -25.42
N HIS A 219 33.25 -23.62 -25.68
CA HIS A 219 34.02 -23.95 -26.90
C HIS A 219 33.63 -23.31 -28.23
#